data_dcd493a82ca9b5cb9b7ebdb667e655db
#
_entry.id   dcd493a82ca9b5cb9b7ebdb667e655db
#
_cell.length_a   1.000
_cell.length_b   1.000
_cell.length_c   1.000
_cell.angle_alpha   90.00
_cell.angle_beta   90.00
_cell.angle_gamma   90.00
#
_symmetry.space_group_name_H-M   'P 1'
#
loop_
_entity.id
_entity.type
_entity.pdbx_description
1 polymer ?
#
loop_
_entity_poly.entity_id
_entity_poly.type
_entity_poly.pdbx_seq_one_letter_code
_entity_poly.pdbx_strand_id
1 'polypeptide(L)'
;ITQNLLDAGEQLLEMEKGGRVKKQIRTKVTFSYEGIDILTKKEFTLFDQEVHDAVVTLFKAGNHFITSAMVYRAMTGKTNSEYIHPDKLKEIEESIDKCMFSKLVIDATEEAAYYGFEEAKYDGSLLSAEKMTIKMGGRRVAAYKILVEPLLYRYAKAGKQISAIDIKLLDTPVSKTNDIIVLQGFLLRKIEAMKSDRTA
;
A
#
# COMPACT_ATOMS: atom_id res chain seq x y z
N ILE A 1 -14.12 -21.28 -0.84
CA ILE A 1 -14.57 -20.14 0.02
C ILE A 1 -14.20 -20.42 1.48
N THR A 2 -14.50 -21.63 1.99
CA THR A 2 -14.30 -21.97 3.42
C THR A 2 -12.81 -22.00 3.81
N GLN A 3 -11.94 -22.57 3.01
CA GLN A 3 -10.49 -22.63 3.29
C GLN A 3 -9.87 -21.23 3.32
N ASN A 4 -10.24 -20.36 2.38
CA ASN A 4 -9.75 -18.98 2.33
C ASN A 4 -10.16 -18.15 3.56
N LEU A 5 -11.34 -18.42 4.13
CA LEU A 5 -11.82 -17.76 5.36
C LEU A 5 -11.08 -18.28 6.60
N LEU A 6 -10.74 -19.58 6.63
CA LEU A 6 -9.95 -20.17 7.70
C LEU A 6 -8.52 -19.60 7.70
N ASP A 7 -7.87 -19.55 6.54
CA ASP A 7 -6.51 -19.01 6.39
C ASP A 7 -6.46 -17.51 6.77
N ALA A 8 -7.49 -16.73 6.39
CA ALA A 8 -7.63 -15.34 6.80
C ALA A 8 -7.82 -15.21 8.31
N GLY A 9 -8.67 -16.06 8.89
CA GLY A 9 -8.93 -16.09 10.33
C GLY A 9 -7.69 -16.43 11.13
N GLU A 10 -6.91 -17.43 10.71
CA GLU A 10 -5.66 -17.81 11.36
C GLU A 10 -4.60 -16.71 11.29
N GLN A 11 -4.40 -16.07 10.14
CA GLN A 11 -3.45 -14.97 10.00
C GLN A 11 -3.82 -13.78 10.88
N LEU A 12 -5.10 -13.42 10.94
CA LEU A 12 -5.58 -12.31 11.75
C LEU A 12 -5.53 -12.64 13.25
N LEU A 13 -5.83 -13.86 13.67
CA LEU A 13 -5.68 -14.33 15.05
C LEU A 13 -4.22 -14.35 15.51
N GLU A 14 -3.29 -14.78 14.66
CA GLU A 14 -1.85 -14.71 14.95
C GLU A 14 -1.38 -13.27 15.17
N MET A 15 -1.96 -12.31 14.44
CA MET A 15 -1.64 -10.89 14.60
C MET A 15 -2.21 -10.27 15.88
N GLU A 16 -3.42 -10.65 16.30
CA GLU A 16 -4.04 -10.12 17.53
C GLU A 16 -3.44 -10.71 18.81
N LYS A 17 -3.06 -11.98 18.80
CA LYS A 17 -2.49 -12.65 19.99
C LYS A 17 -1.04 -12.25 20.28
N GLY A 18 -0.48 -11.27 19.55
CA GLY A 18 0.92 -10.91 19.71
C GLY A 18 1.86 -12.05 19.33
N GLY A 19 1.33 -13.05 18.63
CA GLY A 19 2.11 -14.07 17.96
C GLY A 19 3.14 -13.37 17.07
N ARG A 20 4.38 -13.83 17.05
CA ARG A 20 5.42 -13.28 16.19
C ARG A 20 4.84 -13.16 14.79
N VAL A 21 4.59 -11.93 14.35
CA VAL A 21 4.27 -11.64 12.96
C VAL A 21 5.38 -12.32 12.16
N LYS A 22 5.06 -13.41 11.44
CA LYS A 22 6.04 -14.26 10.76
C LYS A 22 6.97 -13.49 9.86
N LYS A 23 6.57 -12.24 9.48
CA LYS A 23 7.40 -11.31 8.70
C LYS A 23 7.18 -9.89 9.23
N GLN A 24 8.06 -9.46 10.12
CA GLN A 24 8.10 -8.07 10.55
C GLN A 24 8.42 -7.19 9.33
N ILE A 25 7.56 -6.24 9.03
CA ILE A 25 7.79 -5.26 7.98
C ILE A 25 8.98 -4.40 8.40
N ARG A 26 10.08 -4.48 7.66
CA ARG A 26 11.30 -3.71 7.91
C ARG A 26 11.43 -2.52 6.98
N THR A 27 10.85 -2.61 5.79
CA THR A 27 10.94 -1.59 4.75
C THR A 27 9.56 -1.28 4.21
N LYS A 28 9.25 0.00 4.04
CA LYS A 28 8.10 0.49 3.29
C LYS A 28 8.50 0.66 1.83
N VAL A 29 7.62 0.24 0.93
CA VAL A 29 7.75 0.46 -0.51
C VAL A 29 6.98 1.70 -0.89
N THR A 30 7.54 2.51 -1.75
CA THR A 30 6.90 3.69 -2.31
C THR A 30 7.12 3.75 -3.82
N PHE A 31 6.27 4.48 -4.51
CA PHE A 31 6.28 4.63 -5.96
C PHE A 31 6.26 6.10 -6.36
N SER A 32 6.76 6.40 -7.55
CA SER A 32 6.39 7.62 -8.27
C SER A 32 5.01 7.43 -8.88
N TYR A 33 4.15 8.43 -8.75
CA TYR A 33 2.85 8.50 -9.41
C TYR A 33 2.88 9.53 -10.55
N GLU A 34 4.06 10.04 -10.88
CA GLU A 34 4.26 10.97 -11.99
C GLU A 34 4.07 10.24 -13.32
N GLY A 35 3.31 10.85 -14.23
CA GLY A 35 3.00 10.23 -15.53
C GLY A 35 2.02 9.06 -15.48
N ILE A 36 1.36 8.82 -14.34
CA ILE A 36 0.40 7.74 -14.16
C ILE A 36 -1.01 8.33 -14.02
N ASP A 37 -1.92 7.90 -14.89
CA ASP A 37 -3.32 8.30 -14.81
C ASP A 37 -4.13 7.34 -13.93
N ILE A 38 -4.69 7.88 -12.85
CA ILE A 38 -5.61 7.13 -11.99
C ILE A 38 -7.02 7.64 -12.21
N LEU A 39 -7.81 6.83 -12.89
CA LEU A 39 -9.20 7.13 -13.19
C LEU A 39 -10.08 6.68 -12.02
N THR A 40 -10.65 7.62 -11.30
CA THR A 40 -11.51 7.38 -10.14
C THR A 40 -12.69 8.37 -10.12
N LYS A 41 -13.76 7.98 -9.44
CA LYS A 41 -14.93 8.86 -9.25
C LYS A 41 -14.67 10.04 -8.30
N LYS A 42 -13.68 9.94 -7.44
CA LYS A 42 -13.27 10.97 -6.48
C LYS A 42 -11.77 11.24 -6.67
N GLU A 43 -11.34 12.44 -6.39
CA GLU A 43 -9.92 12.81 -6.43
C GLU A 43 -9.04 11.80 -5.67
N PHE A 44 -7.95 11.38 -6.32
CA PHE A 44 -6.97 10.48 -5.73
C PHE A 44 -5.90 11.31 -5.01
N THR A 45 -5.95 11.27 -3.69
CA THR A 45 -5.15 12.14 -2.82
C THR A 45 -3.81 11.53 -2.44
N LEU A 46 -2.90 12.32 -1.87
CA LEU A 46 -1.66 11.81 -1.26
C LEU A 46 -1.93 10.76 -0.17
N PHE A 47 -3.03 10.90 0.57
CA PHE A 47 -3.43 9.90 1.54
C PHE A 47 -3.76 8.55 0.89
N ASP A 48 -4.44 8.58 -0.25
CA ASP A 48 -4.76 7.36 -1.01
C ASP A 48 -3.49 6.68 -1.56
N GLN A 49 -2.52 7.48 -2.01
CA GLN A 49 -1.20 6.97 -2.43
C GLN A 49 -0.49 6.27 -1.27
N GLU A 50 -0.46 6.89 -0.10
CA GLU A 50 0.16 6.32 1.09
C GLU A 50 -0.53 5.03 1.56
N VAL A 51 -1.86 4.97 1.48
CA VAL A 51 -2.64 3.76 1.75
C VAL A 51 -2.29 2.66 0.74
N HIS A 52 -2.23 2.98 -0.55
CA HIS A 52 -1.84 2.03 -1.60
C HIS A 52 -0.42 1.50 -1.37
N ASP A 53 0.55 2.36 -1.10
CA ASP A 53 1.95 1.99 -0.83
C ASP A 53 2.07 1.08 0.40
N ALA A 54 1.27 1.34 1.44
CA ALA A 54 1.21 0.49 2.63
C ALA A 54 0.61 -0.88 2.32
N VAL A 55 -0.45 -0.94 1.51
CA VAL A 55 -1.05 -2.21 1.03
C VAL A 55 -0.01 -3.03 0.26
N VAL A 56 0.70 -2.41 -0.68
CA VAL A 56 1.76 -3.09 -1.45
C VAL A 56 2.90 -3.54 -0.55
N THR A 57 3.28 -2.73 0.44
CA THR A 57 4.30 -3.10 1.44
C THR A 57 3.91 -4.37 2.20
N LEU A 58 2.66 -4.45 2.65
CA LEU A 58 2.11 -5.61 3.31
C LEU A 58 2.08 -6.83 2.39
N PHE A 59 1.62 -6.66 1.16
CA PHE A 59 1.61 -7.72 0.15
C PHE A 59 3.03 -8.26 -0.12
N LYS A 60 4.00 -7.37 -0.35
CA LYS A 60 5.42 -7.74 -0.55
C LYS A 60 5.99 -8.49 0.65
N ALA A 61 5.55 -8.17 1.87
CA ALA A 61 5.92 -8.89 3.08
C ALA A 61 5.24 -10.27 3.20
N GLY A 62 4.37 -10.64 2.25
CA GLY A 62 3.68 -11.91 2.18
C GLY A 62 2.34 -11.93 2.91
N ASN A 63 1.77 -10.76 3.23
CA ASN A 63 0.43 -10.64 3.77
C ASN A 63 -0.56 -10.49 2.62
N HIS A 64 -1.30 -11.54 2.31
CA HIS A 64 -2.34 -11.51 1.29
C HIS A 64 -3.70 -11.09 1.85
N PHE A 65 -3.89 -11.20 3.17
CA PHE A 65 -5.04 -10.67 3.89
C PHE A 65 -4.59 -9.47 4.71
N ILE A 66 -5.26 -8.35 4.53
CA ILE A 66 -4.93 -7.10 5.20
C ILE A 66 -6.16 -6.48 5.86
N THR A 67 -5.95 -5.74 6.94
CA THR A 67 -6.97 -4.93 7.61
C THR A 67 -6.55 -3.47 7.62
N SER A 68 -7.50 -2.55 7.83
CA SER A 68 -7.20 -1.13 8.00
C SER A 68 -6.19 -0.85 9.12
N ALA A 69 -6.22 -1.64 10.19
CA ALA A 69 -5.25 -1.53 11.29
C ALA A 69 -3.82 -1.92 10.86
N MET A 70 -3.67 -2.95 10.02
CA MET A 70 -2.36 -3.31 9.46
C MET A 70 -1.82 -2.22 8.56
N VAL A 71 -2.69 -1.67 7.69
CA VAL A 71 -2.34 -0.57 6.80
C VAL A 71 -1.90 0.66 7.59
N TYR A 72 -2.65 1.06 8.64
CA TYR A 72 -2.28 2.16 9.52
C TYR A 72 -0.87 1.99 10.09
N ARG A 73 -0.55 0.79 10.59
CA ARG A 73 0.78 0.50 11.17
C ARG A 73 1.89 0.52 10.12
N ALA A 74 1.60 0.02 8.92
CA ALA A 74 2.55 0.08 7.81
C ALA A 74 2.80 1.52 7.34
N MET A 75 1.79 2.40 7.40
CA MET A 75 1.93 3.82 7.09
C MET A 75 2.75 4.56 8.15
N THR A 76 2.50 4.28 9.43
CA THR A 76 3.01 5.11 10.54
C THR A 76 4.22 4.52 11.25
N GLY A 77 4.58 3.26 10.99
CA GLY A 77 5.64 2.56 11.74
C GLY A 77 5.26 2.17 13.19
N LYS A 78 4.03 2.48 13.62
CA LYS A 78 3.58 2.26 14.99
C LYS A 78 3.43 0.79 15.34
N THR A 79 3.58 0.48 16.64
CA THR A 79 3.50 -0.89 17.15
C THR A 79 2.06 -1.38 17.32
N ASN A 80 1.89 -2.70 17.49
CA ASN A 80 0.57 -3.33 17.69
C ASN A 80 -0.16 -2.90 18.97
N SER A 81 0.56 -2.36 19.96
CA SER A 81 -0.01 -1.96 21.26
C SER A 81 -0.69 -0.58 21.24
N GLU A 82 -0.48 0.22 20.21
CA GLU A 82 -1.07 1.56 20.15
C GLU A 82 -2.54 1.52 19.74
N TYR A 83 -3.35 2.31 20.45
CA TYR A 83 -4.76 2.52 20.11
C TYR A 83 -4.88 3.30 18.81
N ILE A 84 -5.72 2.80 17.92
CA ILE A 84 -6.05 3.46 16.66
C ILE A 84 -7.51 3.94 16.75
N HIS A 85 -7.72 5.24 16.52
CA HIS A 85 -9.06 5.82 16.52
C HIS A 85 -9.93 5.20 15.42
N PRO A 86 -11.20 4.83 15.70
CA PRO A 86 -12.08 4.19 14.73
C PRO A 86 -12.27 4.98 13.43
N ASP A 87 -12.31 6.32 13.50
CA ASP A 87 -12.44 7.16 12.31
C ASP A 87 -11.25 7.01 11.37
N LYS A 88 -10.03 6.83 11.89
CA LYS A 88 -8.85 6.58 11.07
C LYS A 88 -8.90 5.21 10.38
N LEU A 89 -9.42 4.20 11.06
CA LEU A 89 -9.64 2.90 10.43
C LEU A 89 -10.65 2.99 9.30
N LYS A 90 -11.74 3.74 9.51
CA LYS A 90 -12.75 3.98 8.49
C LYS A 90 -12.21 4.78 7.29
N GLU A 91 -11.44 5.84 7.52
CA GLU A 91 -10.78 6.62 6.49
C GLU A 91 -9.86 5.75 5.60
N ILE A 92 -9.10 4.84 6.23
CA ILE A 92 -8.26 3.88 5.51
C ILE A 92 -9.11 2.87 4.71
N GLU A 93 -10.20 2.36 5.29
CA GLU A 93 -11.11 1.46 4.58
C GLU A 93 -11.71 2.12 3.34
N GLU A 94 -12.16 3.37 3.46
CA GLU A 94 -12.67 4.16 2.34
C GLU A 94 -11.60 4.38 1.25
N SER A 95 -10.35 4.59 1.65
CA SER A 95 -9.23 4.72 0.73
C SER A 95 -8.86 3.41 0.04
N ILE A 96 -8.86 2.27 0.76
CA ILE A 96 -8.67 0.95 0.14
C ILE A 96 -9.78 0.66 -0.87
N ASP A 97 -11.04 0.92 -0.49
CA ASP A 97 -12.18 0.78 -1.40
C ASP A 97 -12.00 1.66 -2.64
N LYS A 98 -11.54 2.91 -2.49
CA LYS A 98 -11.22 3.79 -3.61
C LYS A 98 -10.15 3.16 -4.52
N CYS A 99 -9.06 2.63 -3.98
CA CYS A 99 -8.04 1.94 -4.77
C CYS A 99 -8.60 0.74 -5.55
N MET A 100 -9.52 -0.04 -4.95
CA MET A 100 -10.17 -1.18 -5.61
C MET A 100 -11.05 -0.77 -6.78
N PHE A 101 -11.70 0.41 -6.70
CA PHE A 101 -12.58 0.93 -7.75
C PHE A 101 -11.90 1.90 -8.71
N SER A 102 -10.62 2.15 -8.54
CA SER A 102 -9.83 3.01 -9.41
C SER A 102 -9.20 2.20 -10.53
N LYS A 103 -9.19 2.78 -11.72
CA LYS A 103 -8.49 2.27 -12.89
C LYS A 103 -7.12 2.93 -12.99
N LEU A 104 -6.12 2.15 -13.30
CA LEU A 104 -4.76 2.60 -13.56
C LEU A 104 -4.50 2.53 -15.05
N VAL A 105 -4.03 3.63 -15.63
CA VAL A 105 -3.56 3.69 -17.01
C VAL A 105 -2.11 4.16 -16.99
N ILE A 106 -1.23 3.35 -17.55
CA ILE A 106 0.21 3.65 -17.64
C ILE A 106 0.56 3.69 -19.14
N ASP A 107 1.07 4.82 -19.60
CA ASP A 107 1.69 4.92 -20.91
C ASP A 107 3.13 4.39 -20.81
N ALA A 108 3.40 3.30 -21.48
CA ALA A 108 4.70 2.65 -21.53
C ALA A 108 5.26 2.67 -22.96
N THR A 109 4.86 3.65 -23.77
CA THR A 109 5.25 3.76 -25.17
C THR A 109 6.77 3.96 -25.33
N GLU A 110 7.37 4.75 -24.43
CA GLU A 110 8.83 4.97 -24.48
C GLU A 110 9.61 3.68 -24.23
N GLU A 111 9.21 2.89 -23.25
CA GLU A 111 9.84 1.60 -22.96
C GLU A 111 9.57 0.57 -24.06
N ALA A 112 8.38 0.60 -24.65
CA ALA A 112 7.98 -0.30 -25.71
C ALA A 112 8.71 -0.02 -27.03
N ALA A 113 9.05 1.22 -27.30
CA ALA A 113 9.85 1.62 -28.47
C ALA A 113 11.22 0.92 -28.51
N TYR A 114 11.79 0.62 -27.35
CA TYR A 114 13.03 -0.15 -27.22
C TYR A 114 12.92 -1.57 -27.79
N TYR A 115 11.69 -2.11 -27.83
CA TYR A 115 11.37 -3.44 -28.36
C TYR A 115 10.73 -3.38 -29.75
N GLY A 116 10.68 -2.19 -30.37
CA GLY A 116 10.12 -2.00 -31.72
C GLY A 116 8.60 -1.87 -31.78
N PHE A 117 7.94 -1.60 -30.65
CA PHE A 117 6.51 -1.29 -30.62
C PHE A 117 6.28 0.22 -30.76
N GLU A 118 5.26 0.61 -31.52
CA GLU A 118 4.90 2.02 -31.73
C GLU A 118 4.14 2.63 -30.53
N GLU A 119 3.38 1.81 -29.81
CA GLU A 119 2.60 2.22 -28.64
C GLU A 119 2.44 1.03 -27.68
N ALA A 120 2.49 1.30 -26.38
CA ALA A 120 2.09 0.35 -25.35
C ALA A 120 1.42 1.06 -24.19
N LYS A 121 0.25 0.55 -23.79
CA LYS A 121 -0.49 1.03 -22.63
C LYS A 121 -0.87 -0.13 -21.73
N TYR A 122 -0.67 0.06 -20.44
CA TYR A 122 -1.22 -0.83 -19.41
C TYR A 122 -2.50 -0.21 -18.88
N ASP A 123 -3.58 -0.98 -18.89
CA ASP A 123 -4.88 -0.62 -18.37
C ASP A 123 -5.35 -1.71 -17.40
N GLY A 124 -5.72 -1.33 -16.18
CA GLY A 124 -6.17 -2.31 -15.20
C GLY A 124 -6.64 -1.69 -13.90
N SER A 125 -7.05 -2.54 -12.95
CA SER A 125 -7.40 -2.10 -11.61
C SER A 125 -6.14 -1.70 -10.83
N LEU A 126 -6.19 -0.57 -10.13
CA LEU A 126 -5.09 -0.13 -9.26
C LEU A 126 -4.84 -1.16 -8.15
N LEU A 127 -5.92 -1.70 -7.57
CA LEU A 127 -5.86 -2.75 -6.56
C LEU A 127 -6.95 -3.80 -6.81
N SER A 128 -6.55 -5.04 -7.09
CA SER A 128 -7.46 -6.17 -7.22
C SER A 128 -7.56 -6.91 -5.89
N ALA A 129 -8.68 -6.74 -5.20
CA ALA A 129 -8.91 -7.35 -3.89
C ALA A 129 -10.38 -7.74 -3.69
N GLU A 130 -10.61 -8.70 -2.79
CA GLU A 130 -11.94 -9.04 -2.26
C GLU A 130 -12.09 -8.46 -0.86
N LYS A 131 -13.18 -7.70 -0.64
CA LYS A 131 -13.54 -7.20 0.69
C LYS A 131 -14.41 -8.24 1.39
N MET A 132 -14.08 -8.56 2.62
CA MET A 132 -14.86 -9.44 3.49
C MET A 132 -15.04 -8.80 4.86
N THR A 133 -16.12 -9.14 5.54
CA THR A 133 -16.36 -8.76 6.93
C THR A 133 -16.18 -9.99 7.79
N ILE A 134 -15.26 -9.93 8.73
CA ILE A 134 -15.01 -10.98 9.72
C ILE A 134 -15.45 -10.51 11.10
N LYS A 135 -15.84 -11.44 11.96
CA LYS A 135 -16.15 -11.15 13.38
C LYS A 135 -15.04 -11.73 14.23
N MET A 136 -14.36 -10.87 14.97
CA MET A 136 -13.22 -11.23 15.79
C MET A 136 -13.31 -10.50 17.14
N GLY A 137 -13.16 -11.22 18.24
CA GLY A 137 -13.28 -10.63 19.60
C GLY A 137 -14.62 -9.90 19.83
N GLY A 138 -15.72 -10.34 19.23
CA GLY A 138 -17.03 -9.69 19.29
C GLY A 138 -17.23 -8.49 18.35
N ARG A 139 -16.17 -8.02 17.68
CA ARG A 139 -16.20 -6.87 16.76
C ARG A 139 -16.24 -7.33 15.31
N ARG A 140 -16.91 -6.57 14.45
CA ARG A 140 -16.85 -6.74 12.99
C ARG A 140 -15.66 -5.92 12.45
N VAL A 141 -14.81 -6.58 11.68
CA VAL A 141 -13.61 -5.99 11.07
C VAL A 141 -13.66 -6.22 9.57
N ALA A 142 -13.41 -5.19 8.79
CA ALA A 142 -13.19 -5.35 7.36
C ALA A 142 -11.81 -5.92 7.10
N ALA A 143 -11.74 -6.94 6.25
CA ALA A 143 -10.50 -7.53 5.77
C ALA A 143 -10.52 -7.56 4.24
N TYR A 144 -9.35 -7.43 3.65
CA TYR A 144 -9.16 -7.38 2.21
C TYR A 144 -8.18 -8.49 1.80
N LYS A 145 -8.63 -9.36 0.91
CA LYS A 145 -7.78 -10.38 0.31
C LYS A 145 -7.26 -9.86 -1.02
N ILE A 146 -5.96 -9.66 -1.13
CA ILE A 146 -5.32 -9.25 -2.37
C ILE A 146 -5.27 -10.46 -3.30
N LEU A 147 -5.88 -10.33 -4.49
CA LEU A 147 -6.05 -11.43 -5.43
C LEU A 147 -4.85 -11.63 -6.34
N VAL A 148 -4.25 -10.52 -6.77
CA VAL A 148 -3.09 -10.51 -7.66
C VAL A 148 -2.08 -9.45 -7.23
N GLU A 149 -0.85 -9.58 -7.69
CA GLU A 149 0.17 -8.55 -7.50
C GLU A 149 -0.33 -7.20 -8.03
N PRO A 150 -0.33 -6.11 -7.21
CA PRO A 150 -0.80 -4.80 -7.64
C PRO A 150 -0.10 -4.33 -8.91
N LEU A 151 -0.88 -3.80 -9.87
CA LEU A 151 -0.39 -3.47 -11.22
C LEU A 151 0.77 -2.47 -11.18
N LEU A 152 0.64 -1.41 -10.38
CA LEU A 152 1.69 -0.40 -10.22
C LEU A 152 2.98 -0.99 -9.65
N TYR A 153 2.88 -1.91 -8.69
CA TYR A 153 4.05 -2.59 -8.13
C TYR A 153 4.76 -3.44 -9.18
N ARG A 154 4.00 -4.20 -9.97
CA ARG A 154 4.53 -5.03 -11.05
C ARG A 154 5.25 -4.18 -12.11
N TYR A 155 4.64 -3.06 -12.53
CA TYR A 155 5.22 -2.12 -13.48
C TYR A 155 6.50 -1.47 -12.92
N ALA A 156 6.42 -0.87 -11.74
CA ALA A 156 7.56 -0.21 -11.10
C ALA A 156 8.73 -1.17 -10.80
N LYS A 157 8.43 -2.45 -10.52
CA LYS A 157 9.44 -3.49 -10.33
C LYS A 157 10.20 -3.78 -11.64
N ALA A 158 9.50 -3.84 -12.77
CA ALA A 158 10.10 -4.02 -14.10
C ALA A 158 10.97 -2.81 -14.48
N GLY A 159 10.48 -1.58 -14.25
CA GLY A 159 11.19 -0.33 -14.51
C GLY A 159 12.24 0.06 -13.48
N LYS A 160 12.47 -0.74 -12.43
CA LYS A 160 13.37 -0.43 -11.30
C LYS A 160 13.02 0.89 -10.57
N GLN A 161 11.77 1.30 -10.61
CA GLN A 161 11.24 2.56 -10.05
C GLN A 161 10.68 2.39 -8.63
N ILE A 162 11.18 1.43 -7.88
CA ILE A 162 10.73 1.15 -6.51
C ILE A 162 11.73 1.71 -5.52
N SER A 163 11.28 2.62 -4.67
CA SER A 163 12.03 3.07 -3.49
C SER A 163 11.63 2.26 -2.25
N ALA A 164 12.60 1.86 -1.46
CA ALA A 164 12.39 1.15 -0.21
C ALA A 164 13.03 1.91 0.96
N ILE A 165 12.25 2.15 2.01
CA ILE A 165 12.65 2.94 3.17
C ILE A 165 12.54 2.08 4.42
N ASP A 166 13.52 2.21 5.32
CA ASP A 166 13.42 1.58 6.63
C ASP A 166 12.21 2.17 7.38
N ILE A 167 11.31 1.29 7.82
CA ILE A 167 10.08 1.68 8.50
C ILE A 167 10.34 2.44 9.81
N LYS A 168 11.49 2.26 10.43
CA LYS A 168 11.90 3.01 11.62
C LYS A 168 12.09 4.51 11.37
N LEU A 169 12.38 4.89 10.13
CA LEU A 169 12.46 6.31 9.75
C LEU A 169 11.09 6.98 9.72
N LEU A 170 10.01 6.20 9.72
CA LEU A 170 8.63 6.68 9.77
C LEU A 170 8.16 6.99 11.19
N ASP A 171 8.84 6.46 12.21
CA ASP A 171 8.54 6.70 13.61
C ASP A 171 9.00 8.12 13.99
N THR A 172 8.18 9.09 13.62
CA THR A 172 8.43 10.51 13.89
C THR A 172 7.60 10.95 15.10
N PRO A 173 8.09 11.88 15.94
CA PRO A 173 7.36 12.39 17.10
C PRO A 173 6.15 13.27 16.73
N VAL A 174 5.77 13.31 15.47
CA VAL A 174 4.63 14.08 14.98
C VAL A 174 3.33 13.34 15.28
N SER A 175 2.40 14.00 15.96
CA SER A 175 1.15 13.37 16.43
C SER A 175 0.05 13.29 15.38
N LYS A 176 0.07 14.20 14.38
CA LYS A 176 -0.97 14.25 13.35
C LYS A 176 -0.61 13.40 12.14
N THR A 177 -1.46 12.44 11.82
CA THR A 177 -1.24 11.51 10.68
C THR A 177 -0.99 12.22 9.36
N ASN A 178 -1.73 13.30 9.07
CA ASN A 178 -1.54 14.05 7.81
C ASN A 178 -0.17 14.73 7.76
N ASP A 179 0.30 15.28 8.87
CA ASP A 179 1.62 15.91 8.95
C ASP A 179 2.74 14.87 8.78
N ILE A 180 2.55 13.66 9.32
CA ILE A 180 3.44 12.53 9.10
C ILE A 180 3.51 12.18 7.60
N ILE A 181 2.36 12.07 6.94
CA ILE A 181 2.27 11.75 5.50
C ILE A 181 2.99 12.79 4.65
N VAL A 182 2.72 14.08 4.90
CA VAL A 182 3.38 15.19 4.18
C VAL A 182 4.88 15.18 4.40
N LEU A 183 5.32 14.99 5.65
CA LEU A 183 6.75 14.93 5.98
C LEU A 183 7.43 13.74 5.31
N GLN A 184 6.81 12.58 5.36
CA GLN A 184 7.33 11.37 4.72
C GLN A 184 7.43 11.55 3.20
N GLY A 185 6.37 12.03 2.55
CA GLY A 185 6.37 12.29 1.11
C GLY A 185 7.42 13.35 0.71
N PHE A 186 7.69 14.35 1.56
CA PHE A 186 8.75 15.32 1.34
C PHE A 186 10.15 14.68 1.45
N LEU A 187 10.39 13.92 2.52
CA LEU A 187 11.68 13.24 2.74
C LEU A 187 12.01 12.25 1.63
N LEU A 188 11.01 11.52 1.17
CA LEU A 188 11.15 10.56 0.07
C LEU A 188 11.59 11.24 -1.22
N ARG A 189 10.87 12.29 -1.63
CA ARG A 189 11.22 13.06 -2.83
C ARG A 189 12.63 13.65 -2.74
N LYS A 190 13.03 14.12 -1.54
CA LYS A 190 14.41 14.61 -1.32
C LYS A 190 15.44 13.49 -1.46
N ILE A 191 15.18 12.30 -0.93
CA ILE A 191 16.08 11.15 -1.04
C ILE A 191 16.21 10.70 -2.50
N GLU A 192 15.11 10.67 -3.24
CA GLU A 192 15.11 10.33 -4.67
C GLU A 192 15.88 11.36 -5.51
N ALA A 193 15.66 12.65 -5.29
CA ALA A 193 16.42 13.71 -5.95
C ALA A 193 17.94 13.59 -5.66
N MET A 194 18.31 13.33 -4.40
CA MET A 194 19.73 13.16 -4.02
C MET A 194 20.37 11.89 -4.62
N LYS A 195 19.59 10.86 -4.96
CA LYS A 195 20.08 9.68 -5.67
C LYS A 195 20.29 9.97 -7.15
N SER A 196 19.37 10.70 -7.77
CA SER A 196 19.45 11.12 -9.17
C SER A 196 20.70 11.98 -9.41
N ASP A 197 20.98 12.96 -8.54
CA ASP A 197 22.15 13.83 -8.65
C ASP A 197 23.50 13.11 -8.49
N ARG A 198 23.52 11.90 -7.89
CA ARG A 198 24.73 11.09 -7.74
C ARG A 198 24.99 10.15 -8.91
N THR A 199 24.06 9.98 -9.81
CA THR A 199 24.15 9.11 -10.99
C THR A 199 24.37 9.88 -12.28
N ALA A 200 24.42 11.20 -12.23
CA ALA A 200 24.83 12.12 -13.31
C ALA A 200 26.29 12.53 -13.12
#